data_f37722990c421104e82d25b1827b7b49
#
_entry.id   f37722990c421104e82d25b1827b7b49
#
_cell.length_a   1.000
_cell.length_b   1.000
_cell.length_c   1.000
_cell.angle_alpha   90.00
_cell.angle_beta   90.00
_cell.angle_gamma   90.00
#
_symmetry.space_group_name_H-M   'P 1'
#
loop_
_entity.id
_entity.type
_entity.pdbx_description
1 polymer ?
#
loop_
_entity_poly.entity_id
_entity_poly.type
_entity_poly.pdbx_seq_one_letter_code
_entity_poly.pdbx_strand_id
1 'polypeptide(L)'
;LARTAEKIAVGDRTARAEASTEDEIGLLASSFNRMTDELNQTFKNLEIRVVERTTDLEIARRQSEKRAGELQAIGEISKVITGEQALEKLLPLISRLVSERFGFYHTGIFLLNDTNQFAVLQAASSEGGQKMLAREHRLEVGGSGIVGYVAKFGTPRISLDVGQDAVFFNNPDLPSTRSEMALPLKVRNRIMGV
;
A
#
# COMPACT_ATOMS: atom_id res chain seq x y z
N LEU A 1 -38.32 23.09 -38.26
CA LEU A 1 -38.29 22.89 -36.81
C LEU A 1 -38.78 21.50 -36.38
N ALA A 2 -40.03 21.06 -36.71
CA ALA A 2 -40.56 19.76 -36.26
C ALA A 2 -39.67 18.60 -36.67
N ARG A 3 -39.24 18.50 -37.93
CA ARG A 3 -38.30 17.44 -38.43
C ARG A 3 -36.93 17.47 -37.75
N THR A 4 -36.44 18.66 -37.40
CA THR A 4 -35.17 18.82 -36.70
C THR A 4 -35.27 18.33 -35.25
N ALA A 5 -36.39 18.69 -34.60
CA ALA A 5 -36.68 18.22 -33.24
C ALA A 5 -36.78 16.69 -33.17
N GLU A 6 -37.42 16.06 -34.18
CA GLU A 6 -37.56 14.61 -34.30
C GLU A 6 -36.18 13.93 -34.48
N LYS A 7 -35.31 14.49 -35.33
CA LYS A 7 -33.93 13.99 -35.49
C LYS A 7 -33.12 14.03 -34.18
N ILE A 8 -33.22 15.13 -33.43
CA ILE A 8 -32.54 15.29 -32.14
C ILE A 8 -33.11 14.30 -31.13
N ALA A 9 -34.43 14.10 -31.11
CA ALA A 9 -35.08 13.14 -30.21
C ALA A 9 -34.65 11.68 -30.49
N VAL A 10 -34.31 11.35 -31.71
CA VAL A 10 -33.76 10.01 -32.10
C VAL A 10 -32.25 9.92 -31.94
N GLY A 11 -31.58 11.00 -31.46
CA GLY A 11 -30.15 10.98 -31.12
C GLY A 11 -29.21 11.75 -32.05
N ASP A 12 -29.72 12.33 -33.15
CA ASP A 12 -28.92 13.17 -34.04
C ASP A 12 -28.78 14.59 -33.44
N ARG A 13 -27.84 14.74 -32.54
CA ARG A 13 -27.56 16.00 -31.82
C ARG A 13 -26.88 17.06 -32.69
N THR A 14 -26.54 16.72 -33.95
CA THR A 14 -25.91 17.65 -34.89
C THR A 14 -26.93 18.39 -35.74
N ALA A 15 -28.15 17.89 -35.78
CA ALA A 15 -29.22 18.50 -36.53
C ALA A 15 -29.47 19.94 -36.07
N ARG A 16 -29.65 20.88 -37.03
CA ARG A 16 -29.96 22.29 -36.76
C ARG A 16 -31.17 22.71 -37.57
N ALA A 17 -31.98 23.60 -36.99
CA ALA A 17 -33.08 24.20 -37.69
C ALA A 17 -32.59 25.34 -38.59
N GLU A 18 -33.15 25.45 -39.78
CA GLU A 18 -32.86 26.59 -40.64
C GLU A 18 -33.48 27.88 -40.09
N ALA A 19 -32.62 28.88 -39.84
CA ALA A 19 -33.00 30.22 -39.31
C ALA A 19 -32.84 31.25 -40.45
N SER A 20 -33.50 31.03 -41.55
CA SER A 20 -33.33 31.81 -42.77
C SER A 20 -34.30 33.01 -42.94
N THR A 21 -35.20 33.21 -41.97
CA THR A 21 -36.18 34.31 -41.97
C THR A 21 -35.94 35.25 -40.79
N GLU A 22 -36.19 36.54 -40.93
CA GLU A 22 -36.08 37.56 -39.88
C GLU A 22 -37.38 37.73 -39.10
N ASP A 23 -38.29 36.78 -39.17
CA ASP A 23 -39.57 36.76 -38.47
C ASP A 23 -39.50 35.93 -37.15
N GLU A 24 -40.64 35.73 -36.52
CA GLU A 24 -40.79 34.95 -35.28
C GLU A 24 -40.31 33.49 -35.46
N ILE A 25 -40.40 32.96 -36.69
CA ILE A 25 -39.95 31.59 -37.00
C ILE A 25 -38.45 31.50 -37.03
N GLY A 26 -37.75 32.48 -37.59
CA GLY A 26 -36.31 32.60 -37.56
C GLY A 26 -35.76 32.75 -36.16
N LEU A 27 -36.42 33.59 -35.32
CA LEU A 27 -36.08 33.73 -33.91
C LEU A 27 -36.26 32.42 -33.14
N LEU A 28 -37.35 31.69 -33.39
CA LEU A 28 -37.60 30.39 -32.76
C LEU A 28 -36.55 29.34 -33.19
N ALA A 29 -36.18 29.33 -34.47
CA ALA A 29 -35.15 28.43 -34.98
C ALA A 29 -33.79 28.70 -34.33
N SER A 30 -33.40 29.98 -34.18
CA SER A 30 -32.16 30.38 -33.53
C SER A 30 -32.16 30.01 -32.03
N SER A 31 -33.25 30.22 -31.32
CA SER A 31 -33.42 29.85 -29.93
C SER A 31 -33.35 28.33 -29.73
N PHE A 32 -33.95 27.56 -30.62
CA PHE A 32 -33.89 26.11 -30.62
C PHE A 32 -32.47 25.60 -30.87
N ASN A 33 -31.74 26.16 -31.83
CA ASN A 33 -30.34 25.80 -32.07
C ASN A 33 -29.45 26.09 -30.88
N ARG A 34 -29.61 27.24 -30.22
CA ARG A 34 -28.90 27.60 -29.00
C ARG A 34 -29.18 26.62 -27.87
N MET A 35 -30.43 26.24 -27.65
CA MET A 35 -30.78 25.23 -26.65
C MET A 35 -30.12 23.86 -26.97
N THR A 36 -30.08 23.48 -28.26
CA THR A 36 -29.40 22.26 -28.68
C THR A 36 -27.91 22.31 -28.41
N ASP A 37 -27.27 23.48 -28.63
CA ASP A 37 -25.83 23.65 -28.33
C ASP A 37 -25.55 23.59 -26.83
N GLU A 38 -26.37 24.21 -25.99
CA GLU A 38 -26.27 24.15 -24.53
C GLU A 38 -26.45 22.70 -24.02
N LEU A 39 -27.42 22.00 -24.59
CA LEU A 39 -27.64 20.57 -24.28
C LEU A 39 -26.43 19.70 -24.64
N ASN A 40 -25.88 19.89 -25.84
CA ASN A 40 -24.70 19.17 -26.27
C ASN A 40 -23.47 19.42 -25.38
N GLN A 41 -23.29 20.68 -24.98
CA GLN A 41 -22.22 21.05 -24.05
C GLN A 41 -22.41 20.38 -22.68
N THR A 42 -23.67 20.36 -22.20
CA THR A 42 -23.99 19.68 -20.94
C THR A 42 -23.71 18.19 -21.01
N PHE A 43 -24.07 17.53 -22.10
CA PHE A 43 -23.76 16.11 -22.28
C PHE A 43 -22.25 15.84 -22.31
N LYS A 44 -21.46 16.61 -23.06
CA LYS A 44 -20.00 16.50 -23.06
C LYS A 44 -19.39 16.66 -21.66
N ASN A 45 -19.88 17.64 -20.91
CA ASN A 45 -19.40 17.86 -19.54
C ASN A 45 -19.78 16.69 -18.61
N LEU A 46 -20.97 16.11 -18.80
CA LEU A 46 -21.39 14.92 -18.04
C LEU A 46 -20.53 13.71 -18.39
N GLU A 47 -20.25 13.46 -19.67
CA GLU A 47 -19.39 12.37 -20.13
C GLU A 47 -17.99 12.49 -19.49
N ILE A 48 -17.37 13.67 -19.51
CA ILE A 48 -16.08 13.92 -18.87
C ILE A 48 -16.16 13.63 -17.36
N ARG A 49 -17.18 14.16 -16.67
CA ARG A 49 -17.34 13.93 -15.23
C ARG A 49 -17.57 12.46 -14.88
N VAL A 50 -18.29 11.72 -15.72
CA VAL A 50 -18.49 10.26 -15.52
C VAL A 50 -17.16 9.54 -15.60
N VAL A 51 -16.35 9.83 -16.63
CA VAL A 51 -15.02 9.22 -16.78
C VAL A 51 -14.12 9.55 -15.59
N GLU A 52 -14.04 10.82 -15.19
CA GLU A 52 -13.23 11.25 -14.03
C GLU A 52 -13.68 10.53 -12.75
N ARG A 53 -15.01 10.53 -12.47
CA ARG A 53 -15.54 9.87 -11.28
C ARG A 53 -15.34 8.37 -11.28
N THR A 54 -15.45 7.73 -12.44
CA THR A 54 -15.19 6.28 -12.55
C THR A 54 -13.73 5.97 -12.25
N THR A 55 -12.81 6.77 -12.78
CA THR A 55 -11.37 6.63 -12.51
C THR A 55 -11.05 6.85 -11.02
N ASP A 56 -11.60 7.90 -10.42
CA ASP A 56 -11.42 8.19 -8.98
C ASP A 56 -11.93 7.03 -8.10
N LEU A 57 -13.11 6.50 -8.43
CA LEU A 57 -13.69 5.37 -7.73
C LEU A 57 -12.85 4.10 -7.85
N GLU A 58 -12.29 3.82 -9.02
CA GLU A 58 -11.40 2.66 -9.20
C GLU A 58 -10.12 2.80 -8.38
N ILE A 59 -9.51 3.99 -8.33
CA ILE A 59 -8.32 4.26 -7.51
C ILE A 59 -8.66 4.08 -6.03
N ALA A 60 -9.75 4.70 -5.57
CA ALA A 60 -10.19 4.60 -4.18
C ALA A 60 -10.52 3.14 -3.79
N ARG A 61 -11.16 2.37 -4.68
CA ARG A 61 -11.45 0.95 -4.48
C ARG A 61 -10.17 0.14 -4.30
N ARG A 62 -9.20 0.28 -5.20
CA ARG A 62 -7.91 -0.43 -5.13
C ARG A 62 -7.16 -0.12 -3.83
N GLN A 63 -7.16 1.14 -3.41
CA GLN A 63 -6.55 1.54 -2.14
C GLN A 63 -7.27 0.91 -0.93
N SER A 64 -8.61 0.87 -0.95
CA SER A 64 -9.41 0.26 0.11
C SER A 64 -9.19 -1.26 0.18
N GLU A 65 -9.17 -1.96 -0.97
CA GLU A 65 -8.89 -3.39 -1.05
C GLU A 65 -7.50 -3.73 -0.50
N LYS A 66 -6.48 -2.92 -0.85
CA LYS A 66 -5.13 -3.08 -0.31
C LYS A 66 -5.10 -2.93 1.21
N ARG A 67 -5.72 -1.87 1.75
CA ARG A 67 -5.80 -1.65 3.21
C ARG A 67 -6.55 -2.77 3.92
N ALA A 68 -7.65 -3.25 3.33
CA ALA A 68 -8.40 -4.37 3.90
C ALA A 68 -7.55 -5.65 3.97
N GLY A 69 -6.77 -5.96 2.93
CA GLY A 69 -5.84 -7.07 2.93
C GLY A 69 -4.76 -6.96 4.01
N GLU A 70 -4.19 -5.77 4.18
CA GLU A 70 -3.19 -5.50 5.23
C GLU A 70 -3.79 -5.69 6.64
N LEU A 71 -5.00 -5.16 6.89
CA LEU A 71 -5.70 -5.33 8.17
C LEU A 71 -6.08 -6.78 8.45
N GLN A 72 -6.51 -7.52 7.43
CA GLN A 72 -6.81 -8.94 7.56
C GLN A 72 -5.56 -9.73 7.94
N ALA A 73 -4.42 -9.47 7.29
CA ALA A 73 -3.15 -10.11 7.62
C ALA A 73 -2.74 -9.86 9.08
N ILE A 74 -2.87 -8.62 9.57
CA ILE A 74 -2.63 -8.28 10.97
C ILE A 74 -3.57 -9.04 11.90
N GLY A 75 -4.85 -9.15 11.55
CA GLY A 75 -5.85 -9.88 12.33
C GLY A 75 -5.56 -11.38 12.44
N GLU A 76 -5.11 -12.02 11.35
CA GLU A 76 -4.72 -13.42 11.34
C GLU A 76 -3.49 -13.67 12.22
N ILE A 77 -2.46 -12.83 12.12
CA ILE A 77 -1.26 -12.89 12.98
C ILE A 77 -1.65 -12.73 14.46
N SER A 78 -2.53 -11.77 14.78
CA SER A 78 -2.99 -11.54 16.16
C SER A 78 -3.72 -12.75 16.76
N LYS A 79 -4.54 -13.46 15.97
CA LYS A 79 -5.23 -14.68 16.42
C LYS A 79 -4.25 -15.80 16.78
N VAL A 80 -3.20 -15.96 15.97
CA VAL A 80 -2.17 -16.98 16.22
C VAL A 80 -1.38 -16.66 17.50
N ILE A 81 -1.01 -15.39 17.71
CA ILE A 81 -0.32 -14.95 18.93
C ILE A 81 -1.12 -15.24 20.20
N THR A 82 -2.45 -15.07 20.13
CA THR A 82 -3.33 -15.28 21.31
C THR A 82 -3.53 -16.77 21.65
N GLY A 83 -3.36 -17.66 20.69
CA GLY A 83 -3.58 -19.11 20.87
C GLY A 83 -2.35 -19.92 21.29
N GLU A 84 -1.13 -19.41 21.11
CA GLU A 84 0.11 -20.12 21.41
C GLU A 84 0.87 -19.43 22.56
N GLN A 85 1.03 -20.13 23.69
CA GLN A 85 1.70 -19.59 24.90
C GLN A 85 3.19 -19.88 24.96
N ALA A 86 3.68 -20.86 24.18
CA ALA A 86 5.09 -21.21 24.14
C ALA A 86 5.85 -20.32 23.17
N LEU A 87 6.70 -19.44 23.68
CA LEU A 87 7.48 -18.46 22.89
C LEU A 87 8.31 -19.14 21.79
N GLU A 88 8.86 -20.32 22.08
CA GLU A 88 9.66 -21.13 21.17
C GLU A 88 8.90 -21.57 19.91
N LYS A 89 7.59 -21.75 20.01
CA LYS A 89 6.74 -22.10 18.87
C LYS A 89 6.14 -20.86 18.20
N LEU A 90 5.88 -19.83 19.00
CA LEU A 90 5.25 -18.61 18.55
C LEU A 90 6.14 -17.78 17.63
N LEU A 91 7.41 -17.58 18.01
CA LEU A 91 8.31 -16.73 17.24
C LEU A 91 8.59 -17.25 15.81
N PRO A 92 8.88 -18.56 15.58
CA PRO A 92 9.01 -19.09 14.22
C PRO A 92 7.72 -18.96 13.39
N LEU A 93 6.58 -19.15 14.03
CA LEU A 93 5.29 -19.00 13.35
C LEU A 93 5.02 -17.56 12.91
N ILE A 94 5.27 -16.58 13.79
CA ILE A 94 5.16 -15.15 13.47
C ILE A 94 6.11 -14.78 12.33
N SER A 95 7.39 -15.17 12.44
CA SER A 95 8.41 -14.88 11.43
C SER A 95 7.98 -15.38 10.04
N ARG A 96 7.44 -16.59 9.95
CA ARG A 96 6.94 -17.19 8.72
C ARG A 96 5.71 -16.45 8.18
N LEU A 97 4.70 -16.22 9.03
CA LEU A 97 3.46 -15.54 8.63
C LEU A 97 3.73 -14.13 8.13
N VAL A 98 4.61 -13.37 8.79
CA VAL A 98 4.97 -12.03 8.34
C VAL A 98 5.64 -12.08 6.97
N SER A 99 6.61 -12.99 6.78
CA SER A 99 7.30 -13.17 5.50
C SER A 99 6.32 -13.50 4.37
N GLU A 100 5.44 -14.50 4.58
CA GLU A 100 4.49 -14.98 3.57
C GLU A 100 3.42 -13.94 3.23
N ARG A 101 2.83 -13.28 4.24
CA ARG A 101 1.72 -12.36 4.06
C ARG A 101 2.12 -11.02 3.44
N PHE A 102 3.31 -10.52 3.76
CA PHE A 102 3.81 -9.26 3.21
C PHE A 102 4.81 -9.45 2.05
N GLY A 103 5.13 -10.70 1.69
CA GLY A 103 6.04 -11.01 0.59
C GLY A 103 7.50 -10.62 0.88
N PHE A 104 7.91 -10.64 2.14
CA PHE A 104 9.29 -10.29 2.50
C PHE A 104 10.25 -11.44 2.19
N TYR A 105 11.41 -11.09 1.65
CA TYR A 105 12.50 -12.02 1.38
C TYR A 105 12.97 -12.73 2.65
N HIS A 106 13.05 -12.00 3.75
CA HIS A 106 13.47 -12.48 5.05
C HIS A 106 12.73 -11.74 6.17
N THR A 107 12.39 -12.46 7.23
CA THR A 107 11.92 -11.89 8.50
C THR A 107 12.67 -12.58 9.62
N GLY A 108 13.37 -11.79 10.44
CA GLY A 108 14.09 -12.27 11.63
C GLY A 108 13.52 -11.64 12.89
N ILE A 109 13.45 -12.38 13.98
CA ILE A 109 13.07 -11.89 15.30
C ILE A 109 14.24 -12.08 16.25
N PHE A 110 14.74 -10.98 16.78
CA PHE A 110 15.85 -10.94 17.74
C PHE A 110 15.31 -10.56 19.12
N LEU A 111 15.69 -11.28 20.15
CA LEU A 111 15.45 -10.90 21.54
C LEU A 111 16.74 -10.45 22.21
N LEU A 112 16.62 -9.47 23.10
CA LEU A 112 17.77 -9.05 23.90
C LEU A 112 18.12 -10.14 24.92
N ASN A 113 19.42 -10.38 25.10
CA ASN A 113 19.90 -11.25 26.16
C ASN A 113 19.74 -10.58 27.54
N ASP A 114 19.94 -11.32 28.62
CA ASP A 114 19.74 -10.84 29.99
C ASP A 114 20.58 -9.60 30.34
N THR A 115 21.74 -9.45 29.72
CA THR A 115 22.62 -8.29 29.92
C THR A 115 22.29 -7.10 29.02
N ASN A 116 21.35 -7.24 28.09
CA ASN A 116 21.02 -6.27 27.05
C ASN A 116 22.22 -5.84 26.17
N GLN A 117 23.26 -6.67 26.08
CA GLN A 117 24.44 -6.39 25.26
C GLN A 117 24.29 -6.92 23.85
N PHE A 118 23.50 -7.98 23.68
CA PHE A 118 23.31 -8.64 22.38
C PHE A 118 21.83 -8.83 22.07
N ALA A 119 21.48 -8.60 20.82
CA ALA A 119 20.24 -9.04 20.19
C ALA A 119 20.51 -10.41 19.57
N VAL A 120 19.87 -11.47 20.09
CA VAL A 120 20.05 -12.87 19.69
C VAL A 120 18.91 -13.29 18.79
N LEU A 121 19.21 -13.84 17.61
CA LEU A 121 18.19 -14.33 16.68
C LEU A 121 17.46 -15.53 17.27
N GLN A 122 16.13 -15.41 17.44
CA GLN A 122 15.28 -16.45 18.00
C GLN A 122 14.40 -17.13 16.93
N ALA A 123 14.10 -16.42 15.85
CA ALA A 123 13.32 -16.97 14.75
C ALA A 123 13.67 -16.31 13.42
N ALA A 124 13.57 -17.04 12.33
CA ALA A 124 13.83 -16.56 10.99
C ALA A 124 13.02 -17.33 9.94
N SER A 125 12.59 -16.65 8.86
CA SER A 125 11.73 -17.25 7.83
C SER A 125 12.48 -17.84 6.65
N SER A 126 13.69 -17.35 6.32
CA SER A 126 14.45 -17.75 5.13
C SER A 126 15.48 -18.86 5.43
N GLU A 127 15.97 -19.52 4.36
CA GLU A 127 17.04 -20.52 4.47
C GLU A 127 18.32 -19.91 5.07
N GLY A 128 18.73 -18.70 4.63
CA GLY A 128 19.85 -17.99 5.24
C GLY A 128 19.61 -17.69 6.72
N GLY A 129 18.37 -17.33 7.08
CA GLY A 129 17.95 -17.17 8.47
C GLY A 129 18.08 -18.46 9.30
N GLN A 130 17.76 -19.62 8.73
CA GLN A 130 17.94 -20.91 9.42
C GLN A 130 19.43 -21.22 9.67
N LYS A 131 20.31 -20.88 8.71
CA LYS A 131 21.77 -20.97 8.91
C LYS A 131 22.26 -20.07 10.03
N MET A 132 21.71 -18.86 10.11
CA MET A 132 22.00 -17.92 11.21
C MET A 132 21.52 -18.45 12.57
N LEU A 133 20.33 -19.04 12.64
CA LEU A 133 19.81 -19.66 13.86
C LEU A 133 20.70 -20.81 14.34
N ALA A 134 21.13 -21.68 13.42
CA ALA A 134 21.97 -22.84 13.74
C ALA A 134 23.34 -22.46 14.37
N ARG A 135 23.83 -21.24 14.12
CA ARG A 135 25.07 -20.71 14.71
C ARG A 135 24.84 -19.69 15.85
N GLU A 136 23.62 -19.62 16.37
CA GLU A 136 23.24 -18.69 17.43
C GLU A 136 23.62 -17.24 17.11
N HIS A 137 23.25 -16.80 15.89
CA HIS A 137 23.62 -15.48 15.39
C HIS A 137 23.12 -14.37 16.33
N ARG A 138 24.04 -13.48 16.69
CA ARG A 138 23.78 -12.36 17.59
C ARG A 138 24.44 -11.08 17.08
N LEU A 139 23.84 -9.96 17.38
CA LEU A 139 24.30 -8.63 17.02
C LEU A 139 24.49 -7.80 18.29
N GLU A 140 25.55 -7.04 18.35
CA GLU A 140 25.82 -6.15 19.49
C GLU A 140 24.82 -5.00 19.50
N VAL A 141 24.26 -4.70 20.69
CA VAL A 141 23.32 -3.59 20.87
C VAL A 141 24.05 -2.26 20.70
N GLY A 142 23.70 -1.53 19.65
CA GLY A 142 24.37 -0.30 19.25
C GLY A 142 25.66 -0.51 18.44
N GLY A 143 25.98 -1.76 18.07
CA GLY A 143 26.99 -2.11 17.10
C GLY A 143 26.57 -1.83 15.66
N SER A 144 27.35 -2.29 14.69
CA SER A 144 27.02 -2.18 13.26
C SER A 144 25.77 -2.98 12.93
N GLY A 145 24.97 -2.46 12.00
CA GLY A 145 23.73 -3.07 11.53
C GLY A 145 22.48 -2.40 12.07
N ILE A 146 21.44 -2.45 11.22
CA ILE A 146 20.15 -1.79 11.48
C ILE A 146 19.48 -2.36 12.74
N VAL A 147 19.55 -3.68 12.95
CA VAL A 147 19.03 -4.36 14.14
C VAL A 147 19.72 -3.87 15.43
N GLY A 148 21.06 -3.80 15.44
CA GLY A 148 21.82 -3.31 16.59
C GLY A 148 21.49 -1.86 16.95
N TYR A 149 21.29 -1.01 15.93
CA TYR A 149 20.85 0.36 16.08
C TYR A 149 19.45 0.43 16.74
N VAL A 150 18.47 -0.31 16.21
CA VAL A 150 17.09 -0.31 16.72
C VAL A 150 17.03 -0.89 18.14
N ALA A 151 17.81 -1.93 18.42
CA ALA A 151 17.93 -2.52 19.75
C ALA A 151 18.42 -1.52 20.79
N LYS A 152 19.30 -0.58 20.41
CA LYS A 152 19.83 0.45 21.31
C LYS A 152 18.89 1.62 21.51
N PHE A 153 18.38 2.18 20.40
CA PHE A 153 17.65 3.45 20.44
C PHE A 153 16.14 3.27 20.58
N GLY A 154 15.61 2.07 20.29
CA GLY A 154 14.19 1.78 20.36
C GLY A 154 13.34 2.55 19.36
N THR A 155 13.93 3.09 18.31
CA THR A 155 13.22 3.79 17.21
C THR A 155 13.24 2.92 15.98
N PRO A 156 12.12 2.82 15.22
CA PRO A 156 12.10 2.11 13.94
C PRO A 156 13.15 2.67 12.98
N ARG A 157 13.74 1.81 12.17
CA ARG A 157 14.62 2.22 11.08
C ARG A 157 14.25 1.49 9.80
N ILE A 158 14.16 2.24 8.71
CA ILE A 158 13.88 1.72 7.37
C ILE A 158 14.98 2.21 6.44
N SER A 159 15.64 1.28 5.76
CA SER A 159 16.58 1.53 4.67
C SER A 159 15.97 1.01 3.38
N LEU A 160 15.69 1.91 2.45
CA LEU A 160 15.13 1.56 1.12
C LEU A 160 16.22 1.07 0.16
N ASP A 161 17.48 1.43 0.44
CA ASP A 161 18.67 0.97 -0.27
C ASP A 161 19.78 0.74 0.77
N VAL A 162 19.97 -0.52 1.13
CA VAL A 162 20.97 -0.91 2.15
C VAL A 162 22.40 -0.58 1.76
N GLY A 163 22.69 -0.47 0.47
CA GLY A 163 24.01 -0.10 -0.02
C GLY A 163 24.40 1.35 0.29
N GLN A 164 23.42 2.20 0.62
CA GLN A 164 23.62 3.61 0.99
C GLN A 164 23.43 3.88 2.48
N ASP A 165 23.00 2.88 3.26
CA ASP A 165 22.78 3.05 4.71
C ASP A 165 24.10 2.89 5.48
N ALA A 166 24.50 3.95 6.20
CA ALA A 166 25.77 4.02 6.94
C ALA A 166 25.88 2.98 8.09
N VAL A 167 24.77 2.42 8.55
CA VAL A 167 24.76 1.42 9.63
C VAL A 167 24.43 0.02 9.16
N PHE A 168 24.18 -0.18 7.86
CA PHE A 168 23.89 -1.50 7.30
C PHE A 168 25.10 -2.41 7.39
N PHE A 169 24.86 -3.66 7.80
CA PHE A 169 25.84 -4.74 7.77
C PHE A 169 25.48 -5.75 6.70
N ASN A 170 26.37 -5.94 5.72
CA ASN A 170 26.17 -6.91 4.65
C ASN A 170 26.31 -8.34 5.18
N ASN A 171 25.18 -9.02 5.37
CA ASN A 171 25.15 -10.37 5.89
C ASN A 171 25.33 -11.40 4.77
N PRO A 172 26.38 -12.23 4.78
CA PRO A 172 26.63 -13.24 3.72
C PRO A 172 25.52 -14.30 3.62
N ASP A 173 24.74 -14.55 4.68
CA ASP A 173 23.59 -15.47 4.63
C ASP A 173 22.35 -14.85 4.01
N LEU A 174 22.35 -13.53 3.79
CA LEU A 174 21.24 -12.78 3.20
C LEU A 174 21.71 -11.91 2.01
N PRO A 175 22.36 -12.51 1.00
CA PRO A 175 23.04 -11.76 -0.07
C PRO A 175 22.09 -10.97 -0.99
N SER A 176 20.80 -11.30 -0.99
CA SER A 176 19.79 -10.64 -1.85
C SER A 176 19.07 -9.47 -1.16
N THR A 177 19.51 -9.06 0.04
CA THR A 177 18.92 -7.93 0.76
C THR A 177 19.20 -6.62 0.00
N ARG A 178 18.14 -5.91 -0.39
CA ARG A 178 18.21 -4.60 -1.04
C ARG A 178 17.65 -3.48 -0.16
N SER A 179 16.64 -3.82 0.62
CA SER A 179 16.03 -2.93 1.60
C SER A 179 15.83 -3.67 2.91
N GLU A 180 15.90 -2.97 4.01
CA GLU A 180 15.72 -3.54 5.34
C GLU A 180 14.87 -2.60 6.21
N MET A 181 13.98 -3.20 6.98
CA MET A 181 13.20 -2.53 7.99
C MET A 181 13.40 -3.25 9.33
N ALA A 182 13.72 -2.51 10.37
CA ALA A 182 13.76 -3.04 11.72
C ALA A 182 12.84 -2.23 12.64
N LEU A 183 12.06 -2.95 13.44
CA LEU A 183 11.07 -2.41 14.36
C LEU A 183 11.37 -2.88 15.78
N PRO A 184 11.34 -1.99 16.81
CA PRO A 184 11.59 -2.41 18.18
C PRO A 184 10.39 -3.16 18.75
N LEU A 185 10.64 -4.32 19.34
CA LEU A 185 9.67 -5.05 20.16
C LEU A 185 9.71 -4.49 21.58
N LYS A 186 8.63 -3.86 22.02
CA LYS A 186 8.55 -3.18 23.30
C LYS A 186 7.44 -3.70 24.19
N VAL A 187 7.73 -3.83 25.47
CA VAL A 187 6.72 -4.02 26.50
C VAL A 187 6.74 -2.79 27.40
N ARG A 188 5.63 -2.04 27.43
CA ARG A 188 5.57 -0.71 28.05
C ARG A 188 6.65 0.20 27.44
N ASN A 189 7.68 0.55 28.21
CA ASN A 189 8.78 1.42 27.74
C ASN A 189 10.13 0.67 27.65
N ARG A 190 10.16 -0.66 27.81
CA ARG A 190 11.37 -1.49 27.76
C ARG A 190 11.45 -2.19 26.40
N ILE A 191 12.61 -2.10 25.76
CA ILE A 191 12.93 -2.84 24.56
C ILE A 191 13.20 -4.29 24.96
N MET A 192 12.50 -5.23 24.34
CA MET A 192 12.67 -6.67 24.53
C MET A 192 13.42 -7.32 23.36
N GLY A 193 13.42 -6.64 22.19
CA GLY A 193 14.00 -7.16 20.98
C GLY A 193 13.74 -6.29 19.76
N VAL A 194 13.95 -6.86 18.59
CA VAL A 194 13.76 -6.24 17.26
C VAL A 194 13.14 -7.23 16.32
#